data_6ec315d33353ea3cb96cf2e576d66553
#
_entry.id   6ec315d33353ea3cb96cf2e576d66553
#
_cell.length_a   1.000
_cell.length_b   1.000
_cell.length_c   1.000
_cell.angle_alpha   90.00
_cell.angle_beta   90.00
_cell.angle_gamma   90.00
#
_symmetry.space_group_name_H-M   'P 1'
#
loop_
_entity.id
_entity.type
_entity.pdbx_description
1 polymer ?
#
loop_
_entity_poly.entity_id
_entity_poly.type
_entity_poly.pdbx_seq_one_letter_code
_entity_poly.pdbx_strand_id
1 'polypeptide(L)'
;MLFQLNFKSAKAVYLQLVDQVKAAAASGAVRDGDPLPGIRPLAEELRVNRNTIAKAYAELENQGIIETISGKGCFVRANGSPLRKEVRRKQLAEAIDEAVVRAHHLQIGKDVFLQVAEDRFDEFARRRTRAATA
;
A
#
# COMPACT_ATOMS: atom_id res chain seq x y z
N MET A 1 -0.66 8.57 -12.47
CA MET A 1 -0.52 7.16 -12.10
C MET A 1 -1.45 6.34 -12.97
N LEU A 2 -0.94 5.30 -13.58
CA LEU A 2 -1.74 4.39 -14.40
C LEU A 2 -2.14 3.17 -13.58
N PHE A 3 -3.45 2.89 -13.56
CA PHE A 3 -3.96 1.71 -12.87
C PHE A 3 -4.27 0.61 -13.89
N GLN A 4 -3.90 -0.61 -13.55
CA GLN A 4 -4.22 -1.79 -14.35
C GLN A 4 -5.10 -2.71 -13.52
N LEU A 5 -6.37 -2.82 -13.91
CA LEU A 5 -7.36 -3.61 -13.20
C LEU A 5 -7.61 -4.93 -13.92
N ASN A 6 -7.73 -6.00 -13.15
CA ASN A 6 -8.14 -7.31 -13.65
C ASN A 6 -9.48 -7.68 -13.02
N PHE A 7 -10.57 -7.50 -13.79
CA PHE A 7 -11.93 -7.79 -13.31
C PHE A 7 -12.18 -9.28 -13.14
N LYS A 8 -11.33 -10.13 -13.70
CA LYS A 8 -11.45 -11.59 -13.59
C LYS A 8 -10.68 -12.15 -12.42
N SER A 9 -9.87 -11.33 -11.74
CA SER A 9 -9.11 -11.75 -10.57
C SER A 9 -10.04 -12.07 -9.40
N ALA A 10 -9.66 -13.04 -8.57
CA ALA A 10 -10.33 -13.30 -7.31
C ALA A 10 -10.17 -12.13 -6.32
N LYS A 11 -9.17 -11.26 -6.52
CA LYS A 11 -8.94 -10.11 -5.66
C LYS A 11 -9.89 -8.98 -6.05
N ALA A 12 -10.59 -8.44 -5.05
CA ALA A 12 -11.53 -7.34 -5.28
C ALA A 12 -10.84 -6.14 -5.94
N VAL A 13 -11.54 -5.44 -6.84
CA VAL A 13 -11.00 -4.32 -7.60
C VAL A 13 -10.47 -3.23 -6.67
N TYR A 14 -11.19 -2.90 -5.60
CA TYR A 14 -10.72 -1.86 -4.67
C TYR A 14 -9.38 -2.23 -4.01
N LEU A 15 -9.15 -3.51 -3.73
CA LEU A 15 -7.87 -3.98 -3.17
C LEU A 15 -6.75 -3.91 -4.19
N GLN A 16 -7.05 -4.15 -5.47
CA GLN A 16 -6.07 -3.96 -6.54
C GLN A 16 -5.61 -2.51 -6.62
N LEU A 17 -6.54 -1.56 -6.48
CA LEU A 17 -6.22 -0.13 -6.43
C LEU A 17 -5.36 0.21 -5.20
N VAL A 18 -5.73 -0.31 -4.04
CA VAL A 18 -4.96 -0.11 -2.81
C VAL A 18 -3.52 -0.60 -2.99
N ASP A 19 -3.35 -1.82 -3.50
CA ASP A 19 -2.03 -2.41 -3.71
C ASP A 19 -1.18 -1.60 -4.68
N GLN A 20 -1.77 -1.09 -5.75
CA GLN A 20 -1.04 -0.32 -6.75
C GLN A 20 -0.59 1.04 -6.21
N VAL A 21 -1.42 1.72 -5.42
CA VAL A 21 -1.01 2.97 -4.77
C VAL A 21 0.10 2.71 -3.75
N LYS A 22 -0.04 1.65 -2.95
CA LYS A 22 0.98 1.27 -1.97
C LYS A 22 2.32 0.98 -2.65
N ALA A 23 2.29 0.21 -3.73
CA ALA A 23 3.49 -0.12 -4.50
C ALA A 23 4.13 1.13 -5.11
N ALA A 24 3.33 2.04 -5.65
CA ALA A 24 3.82 3.29 -6.22
C ALA A 24 4.47 4.19 -5.15
N ALA A 25 3.86 4.25 -3.96
CA ALA A 25 4.42 5.00 -2.85
C ALA A 25 5.74 4.37 -2.36
N ALA A 26 5.78 3.05 -2.25
CA ALA A 26 6.97 2.32 -1.81
C ALA A 26 8.12 2.45 -2.80
N SER A 27 7.84 2.42 -4.10
CA SER A 27 8.87 2.51 -5.15
C SER A 27 9.34 3.94 -5.41
N GLY A 28 8.66 4.95 -4.88
CA GLY A 28 8.94 6.34 -5.17
C GLY A 28 8.32 6.85 -6.47
N ALA A 29 7.50 6.04 -7.15
CA ALA A 29 6.76 6.47 -8.34
C ALA A 29 5.80 7.62 -8.03
N VAL A 30 5.24 7.63 -6.84
CA VAL A 30 4.52 8.79 -6.30
C VAL A 30 5.25 9.23 -5.04
N ARG A 31 5.23 10.53 -4.79
CA ARG A 31 5.98 11.15 -3.69
C ARG A 31 5.02 11.72 -2.65
N ASP A 32 5.55 11.98 -1.46
CA ASP A 32 4.79 12.67 -0.42
C ASP A 32 4.27 14.00 -0.96
N GLY A 33 3.00 14.25 -0.75
CA GLY A 33 2.33 15.46 -1.22
C GLY A 33 1.76 15.39 -2.63
N ASP A 34 2.05 14.34 -3.40
CA ASP A 34 1.49 14.19 -4.73
C ASP A 34 -0.03 14.03 -4.66
N PRO A 35 -0.78 14.70 -5.54
CA PRO A 35 -2.23 14.57 -5.55
C PRO A 35 -2.66 13.25 -6.20
N LEU A 36 -3.74 12.68 -5.70
CA LEU A 36 -4.42 11.56 -6.33
C LEU A 36 -5.58 12.09 -7.18
N PRO A 37 -5.96 11.36 -8.24
CA PRO A 37 -7.15 11.73 -9.01
C PRO A 37 -8.39 11.78 -8.13
N GLY A 38 -9.34 12.65 -8.46
CA GLY A 38 -10.62 12.69 -7.78
C GLY A 38 -11.39 11.37 -7.98
N ILE A 39 -12.31 11.08 -7.06
CA ILE A 39 -13.07 9.83 -7.10
C ILE A 39 -13.88 9.72 -8.39
N ARG A 40 -14.63 10.77 -8.74
CA ARG A 40 -15.51 10.74 -9.92
C ARG A 40 -14.71 10.61 -11.22
N PRO A 41 -13.68 11.44 -11.49
CA PRO A 41 -12.89 11.30 -12.71
C PRO A 41 -12.20 9.93 -12.82
N LEU A 42 -11.66 9.41 -11.73
CA LEU A 42 -10.99 8.11 -11.75
C LEU A 42 -11.97 6.97 -12.01
N ALA A 43 -13.16 7.03 -11.39
CA ALA A 43 -14.19 6.03 -11.63
C ALA A 43 -14.63 6.01 -13.09
N GLU A 44 -14.77 7.18 -13.71
CA GLU A 44 -15.10 7.29 -15.13
C GLU A 44 -13.99 6.73 -16.02
N GLU A 45 -12.74 7.09 -15.72
CA GLU A 45 -11.58 6.62 -16.48
C GLU A 45 -11.45 5.10 -16.44
N LEU A 46 -11.60 4.51 -15.24
CA LEU A 46 -11.43 3.08 -15.04
C LEU A 46 -12.72 2.28 -15.31
N ARG A 47 -13.82 2.96 -15.54
CA ARG A 47 -15.15 2.34 -15.77
C ARG A 47 -15.57 1.46 -14.60
N VAL A 48 -15.41 1.97 -13.40
CA VAL A 48 -15.83 1.31 -12.16
C VAL A 48 -16.78 2.21 -11.40
N ASN A 49 -17.48 1.62 -10.44
CA ASN A 49 -18.39 2.38 -9.56
C ASN A 49 -17.56 3.35 -8.69
N ARG A 50 -18.10 4.56 -8.49
CA ARG A 50 -17.49 5.54 -7.59
C ARG A 50 -17.28 4.99 -6.18
N ASN A 51 -18.19 4.13 -5.72
CA ASN A 51 -18.05 3.51 -4.40
C ASN A 51 -16.80 2.62 -4.32
N THR A 52 -16.41 1.99 -5.42
CA THR A 52 -15.19 1.19 -5.47
C THR A 52 -13.95 2.07 -5.24
N ILE A 53 -13.90 3.24 -5.90
CA ILE A 53 -12.79 4.19 -5.70
C ILE A 53 -12.83 4.75 -4.28
N ALA A 54 -14.02 5.15 -3.81
CA ALA A 54 -14.16 5.68 -2.45
C ALA A 54 -13.70 4.66 -1.40
N LYS A 55 -14.02 3.39 -1.59
CA LYS A 55 -13.60 2.32 -0.68
C LYS A 55 -12.08 2.12 -0.70
N ALA A 56 -11.47 2.17 -1.88
CA ALA A 56 -10.02 2.09 -2.01
C ALA A 56 -9.33 3.26 -1.30
N TYR A 57 -9.82 4.47 -1.51
CA TYR A 57 -9.26 5.67 -0.89
C TYR A 57 -9.44 5.67 0.63
N ALA A 58 -10.60 5.22 1.11
CA ALA A 58 -10.84 5.09 2.55
C ALA A 58 -9.85 4.11 3.18
N GLU A 59 -9.58 2.99 2.53
CA GLU A 59 -8.61 2.01 3.01
C GLU A 59 -7.19 2.56 3.02
N LEU A 60 -6.80 3.28 1.95
CA LEU A 60 -5.49 3.92 1.88
C LEU A 60 -5.33 4.99 2.96
N GLU A 61 -6.37 5.76 3.22
CA GLU A 61 -6.37 6.76 4.29
C GLU A 61 -6.26 6.08 5.66
N ASN A 62 -6.99 4.99 5.86
CA ASN A 62 -6.95 4.20 7.09
C ASN A 62 -5.54 3.65 7.35
N GLN A 63 -4.82 3.27 6.29
CA GLN A 63 -3.44 2.80 6.39
C GLN A 63 -2.41 3.93 6.46
N GLY A 64 -2.83 5.18 6.40
CA GLY A 64 -1.94 6.34 6.48
C GLY A 64 -1.14 6.61 5.21
N ILE A 65 -1.51 5.99 4.09
CA ILE A 65 -0.81 6.14 2.81
C ILE A 65 -1.23 7.42 2.09
N ILE A 66 -2.49 7.82 2.27
CA ILE A 66 -3.02 9.06 1.72
C ILE A 66 -3.68 9.88 2.81
N GLU A 67 -3.86 11.16 2.53
CA GLU A 67 -4.56 12.09 3.40
C GLU A 67 -5.57 12.87 2.57
N THR A 68 -6.78 13.00 3.08
CA THR A 68 -7.80 13.84 2.47
C THR A 68 -7.76 15.21 3.14
N ILE A 69 -7.59 16.25 2.33
CA ILE A 69 -7.63 17.63 2.80
C ILE A 69 -8.92 18.24 2.26
N SER A 70 -9.80 18.66 3.17
CA SER A 70 -11.09 19.20 2.83
C SER A 70 -10.95 20.37 1.85
N GLY A 71 -11.71 20.32 0.75
CA GLY A 71 -11.69 21.33 -0.30
C GLY A 71 -10.50 21.28 -1.23
N LYS A 72 -9.52 20.39 -1.00
CA LYS A 72 -8.31 20.30 -1.83
C LYS A 72 -8.11 18.93 -2.48
N GLY A 73 -8.65 17.87 -1.90
CA GLY A 73 -8.55 16.51 -2.43
C GLY A 73 -7.71 15.56 -1.60
N CYS A 74 -7.28 14.46 -2.22
CA CYS A 74 -6.48 13.42 -1.59
C CYS A 74 -5.02 13.53 -2.04
N PHE A 75 -4.11 13.34 -1.09
CA PHE A 75 -2.67 13.48 -1.33
C PHE A 75 -1.92 12.30 -0.73
N VAL A 76 -0.85 11.89 -1.39
CA VAL A 76 0.04 10.83 -0.89
C VAL A 76 0.79 11.31 0.35
N ARG A 77 0.91 10.45 1.36
CA ARG A 77 1.68 10.69 2.58
C ARG A 77 2.68 9.57 2.81
N ALA A 78 3.87 9.76 2.27
CA ALA A 78 4.97 8.82 2.47
C ALA A 78 5.65 9.03 3.83
N ASN A 79 5.65 10.28 4.34
CA ASN A 79 6.24 10.64 5.61
C ASN A 79 5.16 11.16 6.57
N GLY A 80 4.74 10.30 7.50
CA GLY A 80 3.67 10.65 8.43
C GLY A 80 4.13 11.48 9.62
N SER A 81 3.16 12.09 10.35
CA SER A 81 3.39 12.71 11.63
C SER A 81 3.81 11.65 12.67
N PRO A 82 4.36 12.05 13.85
CA PRO A 82 4.68 11.10 14.93
C PRO A 82 3.50 10.21 15.32
N LEU A 83 2.29 10.77 15.32
CA LEU A 83 1.07 10.01 15.59
C LEU A 83 0.86 8.91 14.54
N ARG A 84 1.11 9.22 13.27
CA ARG A 84 1.02 8.26 12.18
C ARG A 84 2.11 7.19 12.26
N LYS A 85 3.28 7.52 12.81
CA LYS A 85 4.35 6.53 13.01
C LYS A 85 3.87 5.40 13.91
N GLU A 86 3.18 5.72 15.00
CA GLU A 86 2.66 4.69 15.90
C GLU A 86 1.60 3.83 15.21
N VAL A 87 0.69 4.44 14.47
CA VAL A 87 -0.32 3.71 13.70
C VAL A 87 0.34 2.79 12.68
N ARG A 88 1.34 3.29 11.96
CA ARG A 88 2.07 2.49 10.96
C ARG A 88 2.81 1.31 11.60
N ARG A 89 3.45 1.53 12.76
CA ARG A 89 4.11 0.46 13.51
C ARG A 89 3.13 -0.60 13.96
N LYS A 90 1.96 -0.19 14.42
CA LYS A 90 0.90 -1.11 14.84
C LYS A 90 0.42 -1.96 13.66
N GLN A 91 0.19 -1.35 12.51
CA GLN A 91 -0.23 -2.06 11.31
C GLN A 91 0.83 -3.07 10.86
N LEU A 92 2.11 -2.67 10.91
CA LEU A 92 3.20 -3.59 10.59
C LEU A 92 3.25 -4.75 11.58
N ALA A 93 3.10 -4.45 12.88
CA ALA A 93 3.09 -5.49 13.91
C ALA A 93 1.97 -6.51 13.68
N GLU A 94 0.79 -6.04 13.29
CA GLU A 94 -0.35 -6.93 13.00
C GLU A 94 -0.02 -7.86 11.81
N ALA A 95 0.60 -7.33 10.76
CA ALA A 95 1.02 -8.13 9.61
C ALA A 95 2.10 -9.14 10.00
N ILE A 96 3.03 -8.73 10.85
CA ILE A 96 4.08 -9.62 11.35
C ILE A 96 3.47 -10.72 12.23
N ASP A 97 2.48 -10.40 13.06
CA ASP A 97 1.80 -11.40 13.88
C ASP A 97 1.19 -12.50 13.02
N GLU A 98 0.56 -12.14 11.90
CA GLU A 98 0.03 -13.12 10.95
C GLU A 98 1.15 -14.00 10.39
N ALA A 99 2.29 -13.40 10.05
CA ALA A 99 3.44 -14.13 9.53
C ALA A 99 4.04 -15.06 10.60
N VAL A 100 4.06 -14.62 11.86
CA VAL A 100 4.55 -15.44 12.98
C VAL A 100 3.66 -16.67 13.19
N VAL A 101 2.35 -16.51 13.12
CA VAL A 101 1.42 -17.64 13.21
C VAL A 101 1.68 -18.64 12.08
N ARG A 102 1.88 -18.13 10.88
CA ARG A 102 2.20 -18.98 9.72
C ARG A 102 3.53 -19.71 9.89
N ALA A 103 4.55 -19.01 10.42
CA ALA A 103 5.84 -19.64 10.72
C ALA A 103 5.69 -20.77 11.73
N HIS A 104 4.84 -20.59 12.74
CA HIS A 104 4.54 -21.63 13.71
C HIS A 104 3.97 -22.87 13.01
N HIS A 105 2.99 -22.70 12.12
CA HIS A 105 2.41 -23.81 11.37
C HIS A 105 3.41 -24.49 10.44
N LEU A 106 4.39 -23.76 9.95
CA LEU A 106 5.45 -24.30 9.09
C LEU A 106 6.64 -24.84 9.87
N GLN A 107 6.56 -24.81 11.21
CA GLN A 107 7.64 -25.26 12.11
C GLN A 107 8.95 -24.50 11.88
N ILE A 108 8.84 -23.21 11.57
CA ILE A 108 9.97 -22.31 11.39
C ILE A 108 10.20 -21.55 12.70
N GLY A 109 11.40 -21.67 13.25
CA GLY A 109 11.78 -20.98 14.48
C GLY A 109 12.17 -19.53 14.24
N LYS A 110 12.42 -18.82 15.35
CA LYS A 110 12.70 -17.40 15.34
C LYS A 110 13.90 -17.03 14.47
N ASP A 111 15.00 -17.77 14.58
CA ASP A 111 16.24 -17.46 13.85
C ASP A 111 16.04 -17.50 12.35
N VAL A 112 15.37 -18.56 11.87
CA VAL A 112 15.07 -18.70 10.43
C VAL A 112 14.04 -17.67 10.00
N PHE A 113 13.03 -17.40 10.83
CA PHE A 113 12.03 -16.38 10.56
C PHE A 113 12.69 -15.00 10.34
N LEU A 114 13.58 -14.61 11.23
CA LEU A 114 14.27 -13.32 11.13
C LEU A 114 15.19 -13.27 9.91
N GLN A 115 15.83 -14.39 9.58
CA GLN A 115 16.70 -14.46 8.39
C GLN A 115 15.87 -14.30 7.11
N VAL A 116 14.73 -14.98 7.02
CA VAL A 116 13.83 -14.85 5.87
C VAL A 116 13.31 -13.42 5.76
N ALA A 117 12.93 -12.80 6.88
CA ALA A 117 12.45 -11.43 6.89
C ALA A 117 13.51 -10.46 6.37
N GLU A 118 14.76 -10.62 6.82
CA GLU A 118 15.88 -9.81 6.36
C GLU A 118 16.11 -9.98 4.85
N ASP A 119 16.14 -11.24 4.38
CA ASP A 119 16.35 -11.54 2.97
C ASP A 119 15.26 -10.93 2.10
N ARG A 120 14.01 -11.01 2.53
CA ARG A 120 12.89 -10.42 1.79
C ARG A 120 12.95 -8.90 1.77
N PHE A 121 13.34 -8.31 2.89
CA PHE A 121 13.52 -6.86 2.99
C PHE A 121 14.61 -6.38 2.03
N ASP A 122 15.75 -7.08 2.01
CA ASP A 122 16.88 -6.75 1.14
C ASP A 122 16.51 -6.91 -0.34
N GLU A 123 15.78 -7.96 -0.68
CA GLU A 123 15.31 -8.17 -2.06
C GLU A 123 14.37 -7.05 -2.50
N PHE A 124 13.46 -6.63 -1.64
CA PHE A 124 12.58 -5.49 -1.92
C PHE A 124 13.39 -4.22 -2.14
N ALA A 125 14.39 -3.96 -1.31
CA ALA A 125 15.24 -2.79 -1.44
C ALA A 125 16.00 -2.80 -2.77
N ARG A 126 16.50 -3.96 -3.21
CA ARG A 126 17.16 -4.11 -4.51
C ARG A 126 16.21 -3.82 -5.67
N ARG A 127 14.99 -4.32 -5.63
CA ARG A 127 13.98 -4.06 -6.65
C ARG A 127 13.63 -2.58 -6.73
N ARG A 128 13.50 -1.94 -5.58
CA ARG A 128 13.22 -0.50 -5.49
C ARG A 128 14.34 0.32 -6.12
N THR A 129 15.58 -0.01 -5.85
CA THR A 129 16.75 0.66 -6.42
C THR A 129 16.77 0.50 -7.93
N ARG A 130 16.52 -0.70 -8.45
CA ARG A 130 16.45 -0.96 -9.89
C ARG A 130 15.33 -0.16 -10.56
N ALA A 131 14.18 -0.09 -9.94
CA ALA A 131 13.05 0.69 -10.46
C ALA A 131 13.38 2.19 -10.50
N ALA A 132 14.12 2.71 -9.52
CA ALA A 132 14.51 4.11 -9.46
C ALA A 132 15.57 4.46 -10.50
N THR A 133 16.38 3.49 -10.95
CA THR A 133 17.44 3.71 -11.95
C THR A 133 17.00 3.38 -13.38
N ALA A 134 15.85 2.76 -13.52
CA ALA A 134 15.26 2.46 -14.84
C ALA A 134 14.49 3.68 -15.41
#